data_f4a2d4e097af1650e25eb0ea073be298
#
_entry.id   f4a2d4e097af1650e25eb0ea073be298
#
_cell.length_a   1.000
_cell.length_b   1.000
_cell.length_c   1.000
_cell.angle_alpha   90.00
_cell.angle_beta   90.00
_cell.angle_gamma   90.00
#
_symmetry.space_group_name_H-M   'P 1'
#
loop_
_entity.id
_entity.type
_entity.pdbx_description
1 polymer ?
#
loop_
_entity_poly.entity_id
_entity_poly.type
_entity_poly.pdbx_seq_one_letter_code
_entity_poly.pdbx_strand_id
1 'polypeptide(L)'
;MNSPQQKDDRILSLYTRLQKGDVIRKREEAQRFGVTEKSIQRDIDTLRAFLESEHAGQTVVYDKRLSGYRMDTETGKLSNSEILAVCKILLESRSLPRADMNSLLDKLLACCVPENNKKQVSALIGNERLHYIERHHGISVLDRLWEIGTAIKEQRVMEIEYEKLKNHEVVTRAIEPVGIMFSEYYFYLTAFIRDIDKEKEFENADDLYPTIYRIDRIKRYRITDEHFQVRYVGRFEEGE
;
A
#
# COMPACT_ATOMS: atom_id res chain seq x y z
N MET A 1 5.31 -4.17 -48.64
CA MET A 1 5.41 -2.87 -47.96
C MET A 1 4.53 -2.96 -46.70
N ASN A 2 5.12 -2.96 -45.49
CA ASN A 2 4.32 -2.92 -44.26
C ASN A 2 3.65 -1.54 -44.16
N SER A 3 2.32 -1.52 -43.99
CA SER A 3 1.59 -0.27 -43.80
C SER A 3 2.01 0.38 -42.46
N PRO A 4 1.92 1.72 -42.32
CA PRO A 4 2.19 2.39 -41.04
C PRO A 4 1.41 1.77 -39.88
N GLN A 5 0.18 1.40 -40.08
CA GLN A 5 -0.69 0.78 -39.09
C GLN A 5 -0.18 -0.57 -38.58
N GLN A 6 0.40 -1.41 -39.46
CA GLN A 6 1.04 -2.66 -39.04
C GLN A 6 2.29 -2.45 -38.15
N LYS A 7 3.00 -1.33 -38.33
CA LYS A 7 4.13 -0.96 -37.49
C LYS A 7 3.68 -0.55 -36.09
N ASP A 8 2.63 0.27 -35.99
CA ASP A 8 2.11 0.78 -34.73
C ASP A 8 1.51 -0.36 -33.89
N ASP A 9 0.74 -1.24 -34.51
CA ASP A 9 0.19 -2.44 -33.83
C ASP A 9 1.32 -3.34 -33.30
N ARG A 10 2.41 -3.48 -34.05
CA ARG A 10 3.57 -4.26 -33.63
C ARG A 10 4.26 -3.63 -32.43
N ILE A 11 4.50 -2.31 -32.45
CA ILE A 11 5.13 -1.58 -31.33
C ILE A 11 4.25 -1.69 -30.07
N LEU A 12 2.93 -1.50 -30.18
CA LEU A 12 1.99 -1.64 -29.08
C LEU A 12 1.96 -3.07 -28.53
N SER A 13 2.04 -4.08 -29.40
CA SER A 13 2.11 -5.48 -29.00
C SER A 13 3.40 -5.78 -28.20
N LEU A 14 4.54 -5.29 -28.70
CA LEU A 14 5.83 -5.43 -27.98
C LEU A 14 5.80 -4.72 -26.64
N TYR A 15 5.27 -3.50 -26.58
CA TYR A 15 5.11 -2.72 -25.35
C TYR A 15 4.23 -3.45 -24.32
N THR A 16 3.06 -3.90 -24.73
CA THR A 16 2.11 -4.60 -23.85
C THR A 16 2.73 -5.87 -23.25
N ARG A 17 3.48 -6.62 -24.03
CA ARG A 17 4.15 -7.83 -23.58
C ARG A 17 5.33 -7.54 -22.66
N LEU A 18 6.14 -6.54 -22.98
CA LEU A 18 7.19 -6.04 -22.08
C LEU A 18 6.64 -5.58 -20.75
N GLN A 19 5.49 -4.89 -20.73
CA GLN A 19 4.79 -4.48 -19.49
C GLN A 19 4.31 -5.68 -18.67
N LYS A 20 3.96 -6.79 -19.31
CA LYS A 20 3.58 -8.05 -18.63
C LYS A 20 4.80 -8.86 -18.14
N GLY A 21 6.00 -8.36 -18.38
CA GLY A 21 7.26 -9.03 -18.01
C GLY A 21 7.73 -10.09 -18.97
N ASP A 22 7.19 -10.14 -20.20
CA ASP A 22 7.69 -11.03 -21.23
C ASP A 22 9.09 -10.61 -21.69
N VAL A 23 9.89 -11.60 -22.06
CA VAL A 23 11.20 -11.38 -22.70
C VAL A 23 11.04 -11.39 -24.21
N ILE A 24 11.40 -10.29 -24.85
CA ILE A 24 11.32 -10.12 -26.31
C ILE A 24 12.63 -10.55 -26.96
N ARG A 25 12.58 -11.56 -27.82
CA ARG A 25 13.73 -12.03 -28.61
C ARG A 25 13.55 -11.61 -30.07
N LYS A 26 14.50 -10.83 -30.61
CA LYS A 26 14.36 -10.24 -31.95
C LYS A 26 14.04 -11.26 -33.04
N ARG A 27 14.70 -12.42 -33.00
CA ARG A 27 14.48 -13.48 -33.99
C ARG A 27 13.08 -14.05 -33.96
N GLU A 28 12.55 -14.32 -32.77
CA GLU A 28 11.20 -14.84 -32.57
C GLU A 28 10.15 -13.84 -33.04
N GLU A 29 10.32 -12.57 -32.67
CA GLU A 29 9.37 -11.51 -33.06
C GLU A 29 9.47 -11.18 -34.57
N ALA A 30 10.65 -11.24 -35.14
CA ALA A 30 10.83 -11.07 -36.59
C ALA A 30 10.03 -12.12 -37.37
N GLN A 31 10.10 -13.38 -36.92
CA GLN A 31 9.29 -14.47 -37.50
C GLN A 31 7.81 -14.26 -37.28
N ARG A 32 7.39 -13.91 -36.07
CA ARG A 32 5.99 -13.69 -35.68
C ARG A 32 5.32 -12.61 -36.53
N PHE A 33 6.02 -11.52 -36.78
CA PHE A 33 5.48 -10.38 -37.51
C PHE A 33 5.86 -10.35 -38.99
N GLY A 34 6.61 -11.33 -39.51
CA GLY A 34 7.03 -11.37 -40.89
C GLY A 34 7.95 -10.21 -41.29
N VAL A 35 8.82 -9.75 -40.38
CA VAL A 35 9.71 -8.62 -40.59
C VAL A 35 11.15 -9.02 -40.31
N THR A 36 12.12 -8.12 -40.58
CA THR A 36 13.53 -8.36 -40.26
C THR A 36 13.80 -8.07 -38.77
N GLU A 37 14.86 -8.71 -38.23
CA GLU A 37 15.34 -8.41 -36.86
C GLU A 37 15.74 -6.92 -36.71
N LYS A 38 16.22 -6.31 -37.80
CA LYS A 38 16.55 -4.87 -37.85
C LYS A 38 15.28 -4.00 -37.65
N SER A 39 14.12 -4.45 -38.15
CA SER A 39 12.87 -3.77 -37.95
C SER A 39 12.45 -3.86 -36.48
N ILE A 40 12.57 -5.03 -35.87
CA ILE A 40 12.28 -5.21 -34.43
C ILE A 40 13.22 -4.35 -33.55
N GLN A 41 14.52 -4.25 -33.93
CA GLN A 41 15.45 -3.38 -33.21
C GLN A 41 15.00 -1.90 -33.25
N ARG A 42 14.57 -1.42 -34.43
CA ARG A 42 14.05 -0.04 -34.55
C ARG A 42 12.79 0.20 -33.74
N ASP A 43 11.91 -0.80 -33.65
CA ASP A 43 10.72 -0.71 -32.83
C ASP A 43 11.07 -0.63 -31.33
N ILE A 44 12.05 -1.42 -30.88
CA ILE A 44 12.58 -1.36 -29.50
C ILE A 44 13.21 0.01 -29.22
N ASP A 45 13.97 0.56 -30.18
CA ASP A 45 14.60 1.87 -30.02
C ASP A 45 13.54 2.99 -30.00
N THR A 46 12.44 2.83 -30.77
CA THR A 46 11.28 3.73 -30.71
C THR A 46 10.60 3.68 -29.34
N LEU A 47 10.42 2.48 -28.76
CA LEU A 47 9.86 2.32 -27.42
C LEU A 47 10.75 2.95 -26.34
N ARG A 48 12.07 2.82 -26.45
CA ARG A 48 13.01 3.47 -25.51
C ARG A 48 12.87 4.99 -25.56
N ALA A 49 12.91 5.56 -26.76
CA ALA A 49 12.76 7.00 -26.92
C ALA A 49 11.43 7.52 -26.40
N PHE A 50 10.34 6.80 -26.61
CA PHE A 50 9.02 7.10 -26.06
C PHE A 50 9.03 7.07 -24.52
N LEU A 51 9.53 6.00 -23.92
CA LEU A 51 9.59 5.86 -22.46
C LEU A 51 10.45 6.93 -21.79
N GLU A 52 11.55 7.32 -22.44
CA GLU A 52 12.43 8.40 -22.00
C GLU A 52 11.71 9.76 -22.07
N SER A 53 11.00 10.05 -23.18
CA SER A 53 10.28 11.32 -23.35
C SER A 53 9.13 11.49 -22.35
N GLU A 54 8.46 10.40 -21.98
CA GLU A 54 7.36 10.41 -21.02
C GLU A 54 7.83 10.38 -19.56
N HIS A 55 9.14 10.37 -19.30
CA HIS A 55 9.72 10.24 -17.95
C HIS A 55 9.10 9.07 -17.16
N ALA A 56 8.83 7.96 -17.84
CA ALA A 56 8.03 6.85 -17.32
C ALA A 56 8.74 6.05 -16.20
N GLY A 57 10.00 6.38 -15.86
CA GLY A 57 10.82 5.60 -14.91
C GLY A 57 11.00 4.13 -15.34
N GLN A 58 10.86 3.87 -16.65
CA GLN A 58 10.97 2.55 -17.27
C GLN A 58 11.83 2.66 -18.53
N THR A 59 12.58 1.61 -18.81
CA THR A 59 13.32 1.49 -20.06
C THR A 59 13.37 0.05 -20.53
N VAL A 60 13.69 -0.17 -21.81
CA VAL A 60 13.87 -1.52 -22.37
C VAL A 60 15.34 -1.85 -22.40
N VAL A 61 15.77 -2.83 -21.61
CA VAL A 61 17.16 -3.28 -21.52
C VAL A 61 17.35 -4.66 -22.16
N TYR A 62 18.55 -4.93 -22.65
CA TYR A 62 18.91 -6.26 -23.10
C TYR A 62 19.50 -7.07 -21.94
N ASP A 63 18.85 -8.17 -21.60
CA ASP A 63 19.31 -9.09 -20.57
C ASP A 63 20.08 -10.25 -21.21
N LYS A 64 21.38 -10.33 -20.91
CA LYS A 64 22.26 -11.37 -21.44
C LYS A 64 21.89 -12.78 -20.95
N ARG A 65 21.38 -12.92 -19.72
CA ARG A 65 21.02 -14.23 -19.14
C ARG A 65 19.77 -14.78 -19.81
N LEU A 66 18.81 -13.92 -20.13
CA LEU A 66 17.56 -14.27 -20.80
C LEU A 66 17.69 -14.25 -22.34
N SER A 67 18.82 -13.78 -22.85
CA SER A 67 19.09 -13.61 -24.28
C SER A 67 18.01 -12.83 -25.01
N GLY A 68 17.49 -11.76 -24.37
CA GLY A 68 16.38 -10.98 -24.88
C GLY A 68 16.20 -9.63 -24.20
N TYR A 69 15.26 -8.87 -24.71
CA TYR A 69 14.89 -7.57 -24.17
C TYR A 69 13.79 -7.72 -23.13
N ARG A 70 13.91 -7.01 -22.01
CA ARG A 70 12.89 -6.90 -20.97
C ARG A 70 12.64 -5.45 -20.61
N MET A 71 11.49 -5.19 -20.02
CA MET A 71 11.25 -3.92 -19.37
C MET A 71 12.10 -3.86 -18.10
N ASP A 72 12.82 -2.78 -17.92
CA ASP A 72 13.50 -2.44 -16.67
C ASP A 72 12.78 -1.25 -16.05
N THR A 73 12.47 -1.35 -14.78
CA THR A 73 11.77 -0.29 -14.05
C THR A 73 12.75 0.27 -13.04
N GLU A 74 13.25 1.47 -13.31
CA GLU A 74 14.30 2.08 -12.50
C GLU A 74 13.87 2.43 -11.09
N THR A 75 12.57 2.63 -10.84
CA THR A 75 12.08 3.01 -9.49
C THR A 75 10.62 2.62 -9.26
N GLY A 76 10.31 2.20 -8.05
CA GLY A 76 8.96 2.27 -7.46
C GLY A 76 8.05 1.06 -7.59
N LYS A 77 8.41 0.00 -8.33
CA LYS A 77 7.63 -1.25 -8.30
C LYS A 77 8.27 -2.26 -7.36
N LEU A 78 7.46 -2.82 -6.49
CA LEU A 78 7.89 -3.90 -5.61
C LEU A 78 8.34 -5.12 -6.45
N SER A 79 9.47 -5.69 -6.09
CA SER A 79 9.90 -7.00 -6.60
C SER A 79 8.98 -8.11 -6.07
N ASN A 80 8.97 -9.26 -6.74
CA ASN A 80 8.16 -10.39 -6.28
C ASN A 80 8.55 -10.87 -4.87
N SER A 81 9.81 -10.74 -4.47
CA SER A 81 10.29 -11.05 -3.13
C SER A 81 9.77 -10.06 -2.09
N GLU A 82 9.74 -8.77 -2.41
CA GLU A 82 9.17 -7.74 -1.54
C GLU A 82 7.65 -7.91 -1.42
N ILE A 83 6.94 -8.21 -2.52
CA ILE A 83 5.51 -8.52 -2.49
C ILE A 83 5.25 -9.73 -1.58
N LEU A 84 6.03 -10.81 -1.72
CA LEU A 84 5.90 -11.98 -0.86
C LEU A 84 6.13 -11.63 0.62
N ALA A 85 7.18 -10.86 0.93
CA ALA A 85 7.49 -10.44 2.29
C ALA A 85 6.36 -9.60 2.89
N VAL A 86 5.85 -8.60 2.16
CA VAL A 86 4.73 -7.77 2.59
C VAL A 86 3.47 -8.61 2.81
N CYS A 87 3.14 -9.54 1.90
CA CYS A 87 2.00 -10.44 2.07
C CYS A 87 2.12 -11.30 3.35
N LYS A 88 3.32 -11.83 3.65
CA LYS A 88 3.56 -12.62 4.87
C LYS A 88 3.39 -11.77 6.14
N ILE A 89 3.95 -10.56 6.17
CA ILE A 89 3.81 -9.63 7.30
C ILE A 89 2.34 -9.27 7.52
N LEU A 90 1.62 -8.93 6.45
CA LEU A 90 0.20 -8.59 6.51
C LEU A 90 -0.64 -9.75 7.08
N LEU A 91 -0.44 -10.97 6.59
CA LEU A 91 -1.17 -12.15 7.07
C LEU A 91 -0.89 -12.40 8.54
N GLU A 92 0.36 -12.31 8.98
CA GLU A 92 0.73 -12.52 10.39
C GLU A 92 0.23 -11.39 11.30
N SER A 93 0.11 -10.17 10.78
CA SER A 93 -0.38 -9.02 11.56
C SER A 93 -1.82 -9.22 12.07
N ARG A 94 -2.65 -9.99 11.36
CA ARG A 94 -4.08 -10.22 11.67
C ARG A 94 -4.86 -8.93 11.95
N SER A 95 -4.41 -7.83 11.39
CA SER A 95 -4.86 -6.47 11.72
C SER A 95 -6.10 -6.03 10.96
N LEU A 96 -6.48 -6.75 9.92
CA LEU A 96 -7.58 -6.38 9.05
C LEU A 96 -8.69 -7.43 9.05
N PRO A 97 -9.96 -7.04 8.81
CA PRO A 97 -11.02 -7.97 8.49
C PRO A 97 -10.63 -8.85 7.29
N ARG A 98 -11.13 -10.09 7.25
CA ARG A 98 -10.82 -11.05 6.19
C ARG A 98 -11.09 -10.50 4.78
N ALA A 99 -12.15 -9.74 4.60
CA ALA A 99 -12.51 -9.14 3.33
C ALA A 99 -11.45 -8.12 2.86
N ASP A 100 -11.04 -7.21 3.75
CA ASP A 100 -10.04 -6.19 3.47
C ASP A 100 -8.67 -6.82 3.24
N MET A 101 -8.29 -7.80 4.07
CA MET A 101 -7.04 -8.55 3.90
C MET A 101 -6.99 -9.22 2.52
N ASN A 102 -8.04 -9.94 2.13
CA ASN A 102 -8.08 -10.59 0.82
C ASN A 102 -8.00 -9.59 -0.33
N SER A 103 -8.73 -8.48 -0.25
CA SER A 103 -8.69 -7.41 -1.26
C SER A 103 -7.28 -6.83 -1.41
N LEU A 104 -6.61 -6.56 -0.29
CA LEU A 104 -5.25 -6.02 -0.29
C LEU A 104 -4.23 -7.00 -0.86
N LEU A 105 -4.31 -8.28 -0.45
CA LEU A 105 -3.45 -9.34 -1.00
C LEU A 105 -3.65 -9.50 -2.50
N ASP A 106 -4.88 -9.46 -3.01
CA ASP A 106 -5.16 -9.58 -4.44
C ASP A 106 -4.58 -8.40 -5.23
N LYS A 107 -4.62 -7.18 -4.68
CA LYS A 107 -3.98 -6.00 -5.26
C LYS A 107 -2.45 -6.13 -5.29
N LEU A 108 -1.83 -6.61 -4.21
CA LEU A 108 -0.39 -6.86 -4.16
C LEU A 108 0.03 -7.94 -5.14
N LEU A 109 -0.71 -9.05 -5.21
CA LEU A 109 -0.46 -10.13 -6.17
C LEU A 109 -0.62 -9.67 -7.63
N ALA A 110 -1.49 -8.71 -7.91
CA ALA A 110 -1.63 -8.12 -9.24
C ALA A 110 -0.40 -7.32 -9.68
N CYS A 111 0.45 -6.90 -8.73
CA CYS A 111 1.72 -6.24 -9.04
C CYS A 111 2.84 -7.21 -9.42
N CYS A 112 2.67 -8.54 -9.26
CA CYS A 112 3.69 -9.53 -9.61
C CYS A 112 3.91 -9.59 -11.13
N VAL A 113 5.18 -9.56 -11.55
CA VAL A 113 5.58 -9.62 -12.97
C VAL A 113 6.75 -10.59 -13.12
N PRO A 114 6.75 -11.50 -14.12
CA PRO A 114 5.64 -11.84 -15.01
C PRO A 114 4.49 -12.57 -14.29
N GLU A 115 3.35 -12.74 -14.96
CA GLU A 115 2.13 -13.29 -14.36
C GLU A 115 2.33 -14.68 -13.71
N ASN A 116 3.24 -15.50 -14.20
CA ASN A 116 3.59 -16.77 -13.58
C ASN A 116 4.08 -16.62 -12.14
N ASN A 117 4.74 -15.52 -11.80
CA ASN A 117 5.20 -15.25 -10.44
C ASN A 117 4.03 -14.96 -9.48
N LYS A 118 2.93 -14.40 -9.99
CA LYS A 118 1.68 -14.26 -9.23
C LYS A 118 1.19 -15.61 -8.72
N LYS A 119 1.18 -16.65 -9.56
CA LYS A 119 0.79 -18.01 -9.16
C LYS A 119 1.73 -18.56 -8.09
N GLN A 120 3.03 -18.35 -8.25
CA GLN A 120 4.04 -18.79 -7.29
C GLN A 120 3.88 -18.09 -5.94
N VAL A 121 3.78 -16.77 -5.90
CA VAL A 121 3.57 -16.01 -4.65
C VAL A 121 2.24 -16.42 -4.02
N SER A 122 1.16 -16.53 -4.80
CA SER A 122 -0.15 -16.97 -4.31
C SER A 122 -0.10 -18.37 -3.67
N ALA A 123 0.64 -19.31 -4.25
CA ALA A 123 0.83 -20.65 -3.67
C ALA A 123 1.59 -20.59 -2.34
N LEU A 124 2.62 -19.72 -2.24
CA LEU A 124 3.45 -19.57 -1.04
C LEU A 124 2.71 -18.93 0.15
N ILE A 125 1.63 -18.18 -0.11
CA ILE A 125 0.81 -17.58 0.96
C ILE A 125 -0.55 -18.28 1.14
N GLY A 126 -0.84 -19.29 0.33
CA GLY A 126 -2.18 -19.88 0.21
C GLY A 126 -2.67 -20.52 1.52
N ASN A 127 -1.78 -21.19 2.26
CA ASN A 127 -2.14 -21.82 3.53
C ASN A 127 -2.52 -20.79 4.60
N GLU A 128 -1.70 -19.75 4.78
CA GLU A 128 -1.97 -18.69 5.76
C GLU A 128 -3.21 -17.87 5.37
N ARG A 129 -3.40 -17.62 4.07
CA ARG A 129 -4.59 -16.95 3.58
C ARG A 129 -5.87 -17.75 3.84
N LEU A 130 -5.83 -19.08 3.65
CA LEU A 130 -6.97 -19.97 3.90
C LEU A 130 -7.33 -19.99 5.39
N HIS A 131 -6.33 -20.09 6.26
CA HIS A 131 -6.47 -20.18 7.71
C HIS A 131 -6.41 -18.82 8.41
N TYR A 132 -6.51 -17.72 7.67
CA TYR A 132 -6.49 -16.37 8.25
C TYR A 132 -7.64 -16.20 9.24
N ILE A 133 -7.30 -15.85 10.47
CA ILE A 133 -8.26 -15.57 11.55
C ILE A 133 -8.18 -14.08 11.86
N GLU A 134 -9.22 -13.35 11.52
CA GLU A 134 -9.34 -11.94 11.88
C GLU A 134 -9.57 -11.77 13.39
N ARG A 135 -8.98 -10.74 13.97
CA ARG A 135 -9.12 -10.40 15.39
C ARG A 135 -10.19 -9.34 15.66
N HIS A 136 -10.79 -8.78 14.63
CA HIS A 136 -11.69 -7.64 14.70
C HIS A 136 -13.12 -8.05 14.40
N HIS A 137 -14.06 -7.27 14.92
CA HIS A 137 -15.50 -7.48 14.75
C HIS A 137 -16.03 -6.98 13.39
N GLY A 138 -15.32 -7.25 12.28
CA GLY A 138 -15.78 -6.95 10.92
C GLY A 138 -15.79 -5.47 10.53
N ILE A 139 -15.17 -4.58 11.31
CA ILE A 139 -15.08 -3.16 11.01
C ILE A 139 -13.84 -2.88 10.17
N SER A 140 -14.04 -2.35 8.94
CA SER A 140 -12.92 -1.85 8.15
C SER A 140 -12.28 -0.64 8.86
N VAL A 141 -10.95 -0.72 9.03
CA VAL A 141 -10.17 0.36 9.63
C VAL A 141 -9.44 1.20 8.60
N LEU A 142 -9.38 0.76 7.34
CA LEU A 142 -8.54 1.40 6.31
C LEU A 142 -8.94 2.85 6.03
N ASP A 143 -10.23 3.09 5.83
CA ASP A 143 -10.74 4.46 5.58
C ASP A 143 -10.53 5.35 6.82
N ARG A 144 -10.76 4.79 8.01
CA ARG A 144 -10.52 5.49 9.28
C ARG A 144 -9.05 5.88 9.45
N LEU A 145 -8.11 4.99 9.11
CA LEU A 145 -6.67 5.30 9.17
C LEU A 145 -6.32 6.49 8.29
N TRP A 146 -6.91 6.57 7.09
CA TRP A 146 -6.67 7.68 6.17
C TRP A 146 -7.25 9.00 6.71
N GLU A 147 -8.50 8.99 7.16
CA GLU A 147 -9.18 10.18 7.68
C GLU A 147 -8.51 10.68 8.97
N ILE A 148 -8.19 9.78 9.91
CA ILE A 148 -7.47 10.13 11.14
C ILE A 148 -6.06 10.65 10.81
N GLY A 149 -5.35 10.01 9.88
CA GLY A 149 -4.03 10.47 9.42
C GLY A 149 -4.08 11.87 8.82
N THR A 150 -5.15 12.19 8.11
CA THR A 150 -5.38 13.54 7.58
C THR A 150 -5.63 14.55 8.71
N ALA A 151 -6.46 14.18 9.69
CA ALA A 151 -6.73 15.04 10.86
C ALA A 151 -5.45 15.33 11.67
N ILE A 152 -4.58 14.32 11.84
CA ILE A 152 -3.27 14.50 12.50
C ILE A 152 -2.39 15.48 11.70
N LYS A 153 -2.29 15.28 10.38
CA LYS A 153 -1.48 16.14 9.50
C LYS A 153 -1.96 17.59 9.53
N GLU A 154 -3.27 17.79 9.52
CA GLU A 154 -3.91 19.10 9.54
C GLU A 154 -4.07 19.67 10.96
N GLN A 155 -3.70 18.92 11.99
CA GLN A 155 -3.85 19.28 13.40
C GLN A 155 -5.29 19.67 13.75
N ARG A 156 -6.26 18.86 13.33
CA ARG A 156 -7.69 19.08 13.56
C ARG A 156 -8.18 18.31 14.77
N VAL A 157 -8.97 18.97 15.59
CA VAL A 157 -9.63 18.36 16.74
C VAL A 157 -10.64 17.32 16.27
N MET A 158 -10.73 16.21 16.97
CA MET A 158 -11.71 15.15 16.72
C MET A 158 -12.61 14.96 17.92
N GLU A 159 -13.89 14.75 17.67
CA GLU A 159 -14.83 14.22 18.65
C GLU A 159 -15.01 12.73 18.42
N ILE A 160 -14.84 11.92 19.45
CA ILE A 160 -14.97 10.46 19.36
C ILE A 160 -15.97 9.91 20.37
N GLU A 161 -16.75 8.91 19.99
CA GLU A 161 -17.48 8.02 20.88
C GLU A 161 -16.65 6.74 21.04
N TYR A 162 -16.10 6.52 22.21
CA TYR A 162 -15.15 5.44 22.48
C TYR A 162 -15.69 4.44 23.50
N GLU A 163 -15.65 3.14 23.18
CA GLU A 163 -16.00 2.05 24.07
C GLU A 163 -14.82 1.63 24.92
N LYS A 164 -14.89 1.91 26.23
CA LYS A 164 -13.85 1.52 27.20
C LYS A 164 -13.68 -0.01 27.27
N LEU A 165 -12.44 -0.49 27.46
CA LEU A 165 -12.13 -1.92 27.57
C LEU A 165 -12.75 -2.57 28.82
N LYS A 166 -12.71 -1.86 29.94
CA LYS A 166 -12.92 -2.42 31.28
C LYS A 166 -14.39 -2.67 31.62
N ASN A 167 -15.30 -1.80 31.15
CA ASN A 167 -16.71 -1.82 31.50
C ASN A 167 -17.67 -1.66 30.32
N HIS A 168 -17.14 -1.64 29.09
CA HIS A 168 -17.90 -1.42 27.85
C HIS A 168 -18.71 -0.11 27.81
N GLU A 169 -18.40 0.82 28.70
CA GLU A 169 -18.98 2.15 28.71
C GLU A 169 -18.57 2.93 27.47
N VAL A 170 -19.52 3.59 26.83
CA VAL A 170 -19.24 4.50 25.71
C VAL A 170 -19.10 5.92 26.25
N VAL A 171 -17.96 6.51 26.04
CA VAL A 171 -17.67 7.89 26.43
C VAL A 171 -17.46 8.77 25.21
N THR A 172 -17.92 10.02 25.30
CA THR A 172 -17.64 11.04 24.29
C THR A 172 -16.44 11.87 24.73
N ARG A 173 -15.49 12.08 23.84
CA ARG A 173 -14.27 12.87 24.10
C ARG A 173 -13.97 13.77 22.92
N ALA A 174 -13.57 15.00 23.21
CA ALA A 174 -12.89 15.88 22.26
C ALA A 174 -11.38 15.63 22.42
N ILE A 175 -10.71 15.27 21.34
CA ILE A 175 -9.31 14.86 21.36
C ILE A 175 -8.48 15.60 20.32
N GLU A 176 -7.20 15.74 20.58
CA GLU A 176 -6.17 16.28 19.71
C GLU A 176 -5.30 15.11 19.23
N PRO A 177 -5.55 14.56 18.02
CA PRO A 177 -4.87 13.39 17.52
C PRO A 177 -3.43 13.73 17.15
N VAL A 178 -2.44 12.94 17.61
CA VAL A 178 -1.02 13.20 17.39
C VAL A 178 -0.27 12.09 16.67
N GLY A 179 -0.78 10.85 16.69
CA GLY A 179 -0.13 9.74 16.02
C GLY A 179 -1.03 8.53 15.83
N ILE A 180 -0.66 7.69 14.88
CA ILE A 180 -1.22 6.34 14.68
C ILE A 180 -0.08 5.36 14.83
N MET A 181 -0.30 4.32 15.64
CA MET A 181 0.66 3.24 15.83
C MET A 181 0.00 1.89 15.57
N PHE A 182 0.80 0.90 15.19
CA PHE A 182 0.37 -0.49 15.09
C PHE A 182 1.12 -1.33 16.12
N SER A 183 0.39 -2.06 16.94
CA SER A 183 0.97 -2.97 17.92
C SER A 183 0.08 -4.19 18.11
N GLU A 184 0.69 -5.36 18.22
CA GLU A 184 0.06 -6.66 18.54
C GLU A 184 -1.10 -6.98 17.59
N TYR A 185 -1.73 -6.64 16.87
CA TYR A 185 -2.90 -6.93 16.01
C TYR A 185 -3.82 -5.73 15.81
N TYR A 186 -3.53 -4.58 16.46
CA TYR A 186 -4.45 -3.45 16.46
C TYR A 186 -3.77 -2.15 16.02
N PHE A 187 -4.55 -1.30 15.39
CA PHE A 187 -4.18 0.08 15.17
C PHE A 187 -4.66 0.92 16.35
N TYR A 188 -3.78 1.79 16.81
CA TYR A 188 -4.02 2.69 17.92
C TYR A 188 -3.87 4.14 17.47
N LEU A 189 -4.74 4.99 18.02
CA LEU A 189 -4.66 6.43 17.91
C LEU A 189 -4.09 6.97 19.21
N THR A 190 -3.03 7.75 19.15
CA THR A 190 -2.52 8.52 20.28
C THR A 190 -3.07 9.95 20.18
N ALA A 191 -3.64 10.45 21.29
CA ALA A 191 -4.28 11.75 21.32
C ALA A 191 -4.30 12.35 22.72
N PHE A 192 -4.23 13.68 22.80
CA PHE A 192 -4.50 14.41 24.03
C PHE A 192 -6.01 14.64 24.18
N ILE A 193 -6.53 14.49 25.39
CA ILE A 193 -7.94 14.76 25.69
C ILE A 193 -8.07 16.24 26.05
N ARG A 194 -9.02 16.94 25.40
CA ARG A 194 -9.37 18.32 25.72
C ARG A 194 -10.35 18.37 26.90
N ASP A 195 -10.28 19.44 27.67
CA ASP A 195 -11.26 19.81 28.71
C ASP A 195 -11.61 18.67 29.68
N ILE A 196 -10.60 17.84 30.03
CA ILE A 196 -10.76 16.75 30.98
C ILE A 196 -10.32 17.16 32.39
N ASP A 197 -11.10 16.78 33.36
CA ASP A 197 -10.70 16.86 34.78
C ASP A 197 -9.77 15.67 35.07
N LYS A 198 -8.45 15.93 34.94
CA LYS A 198 -7.42 14.89 35.09
C LYS A 198 -7.42 14.26 36.47
N GLU A 199 -7.75 15.00 37.51
CA GLU A 199 -7.79 14.49 38.90
C GLU A 199 -8.87 13.42 39.09
N LYS A 200 -9.96 13.46 38.31
CA LYS A 200 -11.05 12.48 38.38
C LYS A 200 -10.90 11.31 37.41
N GLU A 201 -10.26 11.53 36.29
CA GLU A 201 -10.27 10.57 35.18
C GLU A 201 -8.95 9.78 35.05
N PHE A 202 -7.86 10.27 35.59
CA PHE A 202 -6.54 9.65 35.51
C PHE A 202 -6.03 9.20 36.90
N GLU A 203 -5.33 8.07 36.91
CA GLU A 203 -4.63 7.62 38.15
C GLU A 203 -3.49 8.57 38.54
N ASN A 204 -2.91 9.29 37.57
CA ASN A 204 -1.90 10.32 37.78
C ASN A 204 -2.31 11.59 37.02
N ALA A 205 -2.70 12.63 37.76
CA ALA A 205 -3.12 13.91 37.19
C ALA A 205 -1.98 14.67 36.47
N ASP A 206 -0.73 14.38 36.81
CA ASP A 206 0.46 14.99 36.22
C ASP A 206 0.92 14.29 34.94
N ASP A 207 0.16 13.29 34.47
CA ASP A 207 0.48 12.58 33.23
C ASP A 207 0.40 13.52 32.03
N LEU A 208 1.56 13.70 31.37
CA LEU A 208 1.72 14.55 30.18
C LEU A 208 1.67 13.75 28.87
N TYR A 209 1.55 12.42 28.95
CA TYR A 209 1.52 11.57 27.78
C TYR A 209 0.15 11.53 27.09
N PRO A 210 0.12 11.34 25.78
CA PRO A 210 -1.15 11.17 25.08
C PRO A 210 -1.84 9.86 25.47
N THR A 211 -3.16 9.89 25.53
CA THR A 211 -3.97 8.70 25.74
C THR A 211 -3.97 7.83 24.48
N ILE A 212 -3.96 6.52 24.67
CA ILE A 212 -3.95 5.53 23.60
C ILE A 212 -5.35 4.95 23.40
N TYR A 213 -5.89 5.10 22.19
CA TYR A 213 -7.22 4.60 21.81
C TYR A 213 -7.09 3.52 20.74
N ARG A 214 -7.70 2.35 20.93
CA ARG A 214 -7.85 1.37 19.86
C ARG A 214 -8.84 1.88 18.82
N ILE A 215 -8.42 1.98 17.54
CA ILE A 215 -9.24 2.56 16.46
C ILE A 215 -10.51 1.74 16.21
N ASP A 216 -10.47 0.41 16.36
CA ASP A 216 -11.62 -0.48 16.19
C ASP A 216 -12.72 -0.30 17.27
N ARG A 217 -12.37 0.33 18.42
CA ARG A 217 -13.31 0.65 19.50
C ARG A 217 -13.95 2.04 19.40
N ILE A 218 -13.52 2.85 18.47
CA ILE A 218 -14.16 4.12 18.14
C ILE A 218 -15.47 3.81 17.43
N LYS A 219 -16.61 4.02 18.08
CA LYS A 219 -17.93 3.75 17.50
C LYS A 219 -18.29 4.79 16.45
N ARG A 220 -18.11 6.06 16.79
CA ARG A 220 -18.31 7.22 15.90
C ARG A 220 -17.21 8.23 16.10
N TYR A 221 -16.94 9.01 15.09
CA TYR A 221 -16.04 10.15 15.17
C TYR A 221 -16.47 11.23 14.20
N ARG A 222 -16.09 12.46 14.53
CA ARG A 222 -16.25 13.63 13.70
C ARG A 222 -14.97 14.46 13.76
N ILE A 223 -14.41 14.79 12.62
CA ILE A 223 -13.29 15.74 12.50
C ILE A 223 -13.91 17.13 12.46
N THR A 224 -13.50 17.99 13.38
CA THR A 224 -14.04 19.35 13.50
C THR A 224 -13.23 20.32 12.63
N ASP A 225 -13.67 21.56 12.52
CA ASP A 225 -12.91 22.63 11.85
C ASP A 225 -11.94 23.34 12.80
N GLU A 226 -11.94 22.96 14.09
CA GLU A 226 -11.00 23.49 15.06
C GLU A 226 -9.61 22.90 14.88
N HIS A 227 -8.59 23.76 14.99
CA HIS A 227 -7.20 23.37 14.93
C HIS A 227 -6.54 23.47 16.30
N PHE A 228 -5.60 22.59 16.55
CA PHE A 228 -4.76 22.62 17.74
C PHE A 228 -3.29 22.75 17.37
N GLN A 229 -2.46 23.11 18.33
CA GLN A 229 -1.01 23.19 18.14
C GLN A 229 -0.30 22.29 19.16
N VAL A 230 0.33 21.24 18.70
CA VAL A 230 1.23 20.44 19.52
C VAL A 230 2.67 20.88 19.23
N ARG A 231 3.43 21.23 20.28
CA ARG A 231 4.86 21.48 20.12
C ARG A 231 5.54 20.22 19.59
N TYR A 232 6.53 20.37 18.71
CA TYR A 232 7.26 19.25 18.09
C TYR A 232 7.75 18.21 19.12
N VAL A 233 8.21 18.70 20.29
CA VAL A 233 8.64 17.86 21.43
C VAL A 233 7.51 17.05 22.08
N GLY A 234 6.25 17.39 21.84
CA GLY A 234 5.08 16.65 22.35
C GLY A 234 4.50 15.66 21.35
N ARG A 235 5.07 15.52 20.16
CA ARG A 235 4.71 14.47 19.23
C ARG A 235 5.33 13.17 19.70
N PHE A 236 4.49 12.15 19.85
CA PHE A 236 4.97 10.80 20.18
C PHE A 236 5.87 10.31 19.03
N GLU A 237 7.15 10.14 19.28
CA GLU A 237 8.07 9.48 18.37
C GLU A 237 8.05 7.98 18.71
N GLU A 238 7.58 7.15 17.76
CA GLU A 238 7.70 5.71 17.89
C GLU A 238 9.19 5.35 17.95
N GLY A 239 9.65 4.80 19.04
CA GLY A 239 11.02 4.27 19.16
C GLY A 239 11.83 4.72 20.36
N GLU A 240 11.26 5.47 21.31
CA GLU A 240 11.84 5.68 22.64
C GLU A 240 11.25 4.73 23.69
#